data_5f439eb487236f07df85576ea359d498
#
_entry.id   5f439eb487236f07df85576ea359d498
#
_cell.length_a   1.000
_cell.length_b   1.000
_cell.length_c   1.000
_cell.angle_alpha   90.00
_cell.angle_beta   90.00
_cell.angle_gamma   90.00
#
_symmetry.space_group_name_H-M   'P 1'
#
loop_
_entity.id
_entity.type
_entity.pdbx_description
1 polymer ?
#
loop_
_entity_poly.entity_id
_entity_poly.type
_entity_poly.pdbx_seq_one_letter_code
_entity_poly.pdbx_strand_id
1 'polypeptide(L)'
;VYGDYKPWPLLQLLKRNTDIGYYTKELLENYSEEEINQLDSYIKHERDETFTYVAMEQWRGKYLVQNRVTGELFETPQTAYMLIAATLFMAYPTDTRMQWIKDYYDAISNFDISLPTPIMAGLRTPQKQFSSCVLIESGDSLDSINATSSSIVKYVSQKAGIGIGAGRIRALGSPIRNGDAYHTG
;
A
#
# COMPACT_ATOMS: atom_id res chain seq x y z
N VAL A 1 2.28 23.03 -4.28
CA VAL A 1 1.91 21.60 -4.29
C VAL A 1 0.95 21.29 -3.14
N TYR A 2 1.20 21.80 -1.95
CA TYR A 2 0.40 21.49 -0.74
C TYR A 2 -0.51 22.63 -0.26
N GLY A 3 -0.64 23.73 -1.03
CA GLY A 3 -1.29 24.96 -0.55
C GLY A 3 -0.53 25.51 0.66
N ASP A 4 -1.25 25.80 1.74
CA ASP A 4 -0.67 26.32 3.00
C ASP A 4 -0.13 25.20 3.93
N TYR A 5 -0.17 23.92 3.50
CA TYR A 5 0.32 22.81 4.31
C TYR A 5 1.84 22.88 4.45
N LYS A 6 2.32 22.97 5.68
CA LYS A 6 3.73 22.85 6.02
C LYS A 6 4.01 21.45 6.58
N PRO A 7 5.05 20.77 6.09
CA PRO A 7 5.43 19.48 6.66
C PRO A 7 5.69 19.61 8.17
N TRP A 8 5.16 18.66 8.93
CA TRP A 8 5.41 18.56 10.36
C TRP A 8 6.76 17.90 10.60
N PRO A 9 7.46 18.22 11.71
CA PRO A 9 8.60 17.41 12.16
C PRO A 9 8.20 15.92 12.28
N LEU A 10 9.04 15.04 11.75
CA LEU A 10 8.71 13.61 11.59
C LEU A 10 8.27 12.94 12.89
N LEU A 11 8.95 13.25 14.00
CA LEU A 11 8.60 12.69 15.31
C LEU A 11 7.19 13.09 15.78
N GLN A 12 6.83 14.37 15.58
CA GLN A 12 5.49 14.86 15.93
C GLN A 12 4.43 14.23 15.05
N LEU A 13 4.71 14.11 13.75
CA LEU A 13 3.83 13.46 12.79
C LEU A 13 3.59 11.99 13.13
N LEU A 14 4.65 11.25 13.47
CA LEU A 14 4.56 9.86 13.88
C LEU A 14 3.71 9.69 15.14
N LYS A 15 3.97 10.47 16.19
CA LYS A 15 3.19 10.44 17.44
C LYS A 15 1.71 10.71 17.16
N ARG A 16 1.39 11.83 16.48
CA ARG A 16 0.02 12.19 16.13
C ARG A 16 -0.71 11.11 15.34
N ASN A 17 -0.11 10.66 14.24
CA ASN A 17 -0.78 9.74 13.33
C ASN A 17 -0.90 8.32 13.89
N THR A 18 -0.01 7.94 14.82
CA THR A 18 -0.13 6.70 15.58
C THR A 18 -1.26 6.78 16.59
N ASP A 19 -1.38 7.88 17.32
CA ASP A 19 -2.43 8.08 18.33
C ASP A 19 -3.84 8.04 17.72
N ILE A 20 -4.01 8.62 16.54
CA ILE A 20 -5.30 8.59 15.81
C ILE A 20 -5.49 7.33 14.95
N GLY A 21 -4.55 6.37 14.99
CA GLY A 21 -4.67 5.06 14.36
C GLY A 21 -4.37 4.98 12.86
N TYR A 22 -3.78 6.02 12.27
CA TYR A 22 -3.39 6.02 10.85
C TYR A 22 -2.03 5.37 10.60
N TYR A 23 -1.10 5.44 11.56
CA TYR A 23 0.19 4.78 11.48
C TYR A 23 0.27 3.59 12.44
N THR A 24 1.14 2.62 12.09
CA THR A 24 1.47 1.51 12.98
C THR A 24 2.38 2.00 14.13
N LYS A 25 2.24 1.38 15.31
CA LYS A 25 3.09 1.69 16.48
C LYS A 25 4.54 1.23 16.31
N GLU A 26 4.77 0.26 15.42
CA GLU A 26 6.06 -0.39 15.22
C GLU A 26 7.21 0.60 14.98
N LEU A 27 6.95 1.71 14.27
CA LEU A 27 7.97 2.73 14.02
C LEU A 27 8.43 3.44 15.30
N LEU A 28 7.49 3.79 16.20
CA LEU A 28 7.82 4.42 17.48
C LEU A 28 8.44 3.44 18.49
N GLU A 29 8.15 2.15 18.34
CA GLU A 29 8.68 1.08 19.21
C GLU A 29 10.12 0.66 18.84
N ASN A 30 10.49 0.80 17.56
CA ASN A 30 11.76 0.28 17.01
C ASN A 30 12.83 1.36 16.76
N TYR A 31 12.44 2.65 16.73
CA TYR A 31 13.37 3.76 16.53
C TYR A 31 13.39 4.69 17.73
N SER A 32 14.59 5.11 18.13
CA SER A 32 14.75 6.16 19.13
C SER A 32 14.32 7.53 18.57
N GLU A 33 14.06 8.50 19.46
CA GLU A 33 13.74 9.87 19.04
C GLU A 33 14.89 10.50 18.25
N GLU A 34 16.13 10.19 18.60
CA GLU A 34 17.34 10.64 17.90
C GLU A 34 17.40 10.08 16.48
N GLU A 35 17.12 8.78 16.31
CA GLU A 35 17.06 8.15 14.99
C GLU A 35 15.95 8.77 14.14
N ILE A 36 14.76 9.00 14.69
CA ILE A 36 13.64 9.63 13.97
C ILE A 36 14.01 11.06 13.55
N ASN A 37 14.65 11.84 14.41
CA ASN A 37 15.12 13.19 14.07
C ASN A 37 16.23 13.16 13.01
N GLN A 38 17.07 12.13 13.01
CA GLN A 38 18.05 11.92 11.93
C GLN A 38 17.39 11.59 10.61
N LEU A 39 16.34 10.73 10.59
CA LEU A 39 15.55 10.45 9.39
C LEU A 39 14.87 11.71 8.87
N ASP A 40 14.31 12.54 9.75
CA ASP A 40 13.71 13.83 9.38
C ASP A 40 14.71 14.72 8.63
N SER A 41 15.95 14.78 9.09
CA SER A 41 17.01 15.56 8.44
C SER A 41 17.38 15.09 7.03
N TYR A 42 17.06 13.85 6.67
CA TYR A 42 17.31 13.30 5.33
C TYR A 42 16.19 13.62 4.33
N ILE A 43 15.01 14.02 4.81
CA ILE A 43 13.86 14.29 3.95
C ILE A 43 14.10 15.53 3.10
N LYS A 44 13.89 15.40 1.78
CA LYS A 44 14.06 16.44 0.76
C LYS A 44 12.69 16.83 0.18
N HIS A 45 11.95 17.66 0.89
CA HIS A 45 10.59 18.07 0.48
C HIS A 45 10.54 18.75 -0.89
N GLU A 46 11.63 19.41 -1.30
CA GLU A 46 11.77 20.02 -2.61
C GLU A 46 11.66 19.03 -3.78
N ARG A 47 11.90 17.73 -3.55
CA ARG A 47 11.70 16.69 -4.57
C ARG A 47 10.24 16.51 -4.98
N ASP A 48 9.28 16.92 -4.15
CA ASP A 48 7.87 16.88 -4.50
C ASP A 48 7.50 17.87 -5.62
N GLU A 49 8.31 18.89 -5.87
CA GLU A 49 8.13 19.83 -6.97
C GLU A 49 8.41 19.20 -8.34
N THR A 50 9.09 18.04 -8.36
CA THR A 50 9.36 17.29 -9.60
C THR A 50 8.18 16.45 -10.07
N PHE A 51 7.15 16.23 -9.23
CA PHE A 51 5.97 15.49 -9.63
C PHE A 51 5.16 16.23 -10.69
N THR A 52 4.70 15.48 -11.68
CA THR A 52 3.68 15.99 -12.59
C THR A 52 2.35 16.16 -11.84
N TYR A 53 1.46 16.99 -12.37
CA TYR A 53 0.11 17.17 -11.79
C TYR A 53 -0.62 15.83 -11.61
N VAL A 54 -0.58 14.97 -12.62
CA VAL A 54 -1.24 13.65 -12.57
C VAL A 54 -0.63 12.75 -11.49
N ALA A 55 0.69 12.75 -11.34
CA ALA A 55 1.36 11.99 -10.29
C ALA A 55 0.96 12.49 -8.90
N MET A 56 0.86 13.80 -8.70
CA MET A 56 0.43 14.38 -7.44
C MET A 56 -1.04 14.05 -7.12
N GLU A 57 -1.93 14.05 -8.11
CA GLU A 57 -3.32 13.61 -7.91
C GLU A 57 -3.41 12.13 -7.54
N GLN A 58 -2.53 11.27 -8.08
CA GLN A 58 -2.42 9.88 -7.64
C GLN A 58 -1.98 9.77 -6.18
N TRP A 59 -0.98 10.58 -5.76
CA TRP A 59 -0.55 10.62 -4.38
C TRP A 59 -1.70 11.03 -3.45
N ARG A 60 -2.37 12.13 -3.75
CA ARG A 60 -3.51 12.65 -2.95
C ARG A 60 -4.70 11.69 -2.93
N GLY A 61 -5.04 11.13 -4.07
CA GLY A 61 -6.21 10.26 -4.20
C GLY A 61 -6.01 8.85 -3.63
N LYS A 62 -4.78 8.34 -3.63
CA LYS A 62 -4.54 6.90 -3.45
C LYS A 62 -3.53 6.55 -2.35
N TYR A 63 -2.42 7.28 -2.25
CA TYR A 63 -1.28 6.84 -1.45
C TYR A 63 -1.13 7.56 -0.11
N LEU A 64 -1.38 8.87 -0.06
CA LEU A 64 -1.23 9.64 1.17
C LEU A 64 -2.26 9.22 2.22
N VAL A 65 -1.79 9.14 3.45
CA VAL A 65 -2.65 8.99 4.62
C VAL A 65 -3.47 10.26 4.79
N GLN A 66 -4.78 10.10 4.87
CA GLN A 66 -5.73 11.20 4.90
C GLN A 66 -7.03 10.82 5.60
N ASN A 67 -7.75 11.82 6.06
CA ASN A 67 -9.15 11.66 6.41
C ASN A 67 -9.99 11.64 5.13
N ARG A 68 -10.56 10.49 4.78
CA ARG A 68 -11.34 10.31 3.54
C ARG A 68 -12.66 11.08 3.53
N VAL A 69 -13.16 11.51 4.69
CA VAL A 69 -14.41 12.28 4.79
C VAL A 69 -14.14 13.77 4.56
N THR A 70 -13.09 14.30 5.18
CA THR A 70 -12.75 15.75 5.10
C THR A 70 -11.78 16.05 3.96
N GLY A 71 -11.05 15.08 3.44
CA GLY A 71 -9.95 15.27 2.49
C GLY A 71 -8.66 15.81 3.12
N GLU A 72 -8.59 15.93 4.46
CA GLU A 72 -7.38 16.40 5.15
C GLU A 72 -6.23 15.41 4.98
N LEU A 73 -5.10 15.90 4.48
CA LEU A 73 -3.86 15.13 4.32
C LEU A 73 -3.04 15.18 5.62
N PHE A 74 -2.47 14.04 6.00
CA PHE A 74 -1.67 13.92 7.22
C PHE A 74 -0.18 13.70 6.96
N GLU A 75 0.24 13.67 5.72
CA GLU A 75 1.64 13.49 5.33
C GLU A 75 1.89 14.05 3.93
N THR A 76 3.17 14.20 3.56
CA THR A 76 3.63 14.52 2.22
C THR A 76 4.18 13.27 1.53
N PRO A 77 4.34 13.23 0.19
CA PRO A 77 4.99 12.12 -0.50
C PRO A 77 6.40 11.83 0.04
N GLN A 78 7.21 12.86 0.31
CA GLN A 78 8.56 12.64 0.83
C GLN A 78 8.54 12.03 2.24
N THR A 79 7.64 12.48 3.10
CA THR A 79 7.44 11.84 4.42
C THR A 79 7.01 10.39 4.26
N ALA A 80 6.07 10.10 3.35
CA ALA A 80 5.63 8.74 3.09
C ALA A 80 6.78 7.85 2.59
N TYR A 81 7.61 8.33 1.66
CA TYR A 81 8.80 7.60 1.19
C TYR A 81 9.78 7.29 2.33
N MET A 82 10.07 8.28 3.18
CA MET A 82 10.96 8.07 4.33
C MET A 82 10.41 7.00 5.27
N LEU A 83 9.11 7.04 5.60
CA LEU A 83 8.48 6.07 6.49
C LEU A 83 8.37 4.67 5.86
N ILE A 84 8.21 4.58 4.55
CA ILE A 84 8.28 3.31 3.81
C ILE A 84 9.69 2.71 3.95
N ALA A 85 10.72 3.51 3.69
CA ALA A 85 12.11 3.06 3.85
C ALA A 85 12.39 2.62 5.29
N ALA A 86 12.03 3.43 6.27
CA ALA A 86 12.20 3.09 7.68
C ALA A 86 11.48 1.79 8.07
N THR A 87 10.28 1.54 7.54
CA THR A 87 9.55 0.30 7.84
C THR A 87 10.22 -0.92 7.22
N LEU A 88 10.73 -0.82 5.99
CA LEU A 88 11.39 -1.93 5.30
C LEU A 88 12.69 -2.36 5.98
N PHE A 89 13.46 -1.41 6.48
CA PHE A 89 14.76 -1.67 7.11
C PHE A 89 14.71 -1.75 8.64
N MET A 90 13.53 -1.74 9.22
CA MET A 90 13.34 -1.71 10.68
C MET A 90 14.01 -2.89 11.40
N ALA A 91 14.02 -4.08 10.80
CA ALA A 91 14.63 -5.28 11.36
C ALA A 91 16.14 -5.40 11.09
N TYR A 92 16.74 -4.44 10.36
CA TYR A 92 18.19 -4.43 10.09
C TYR A 92 18.98 -3.98 11.33
N PRO A 93 20.28 -4.36 11.43
CA PRO A 93 21.11 -3.95 12.55
C PRO A 93 21.15 -2.43 12.71
N THR A 94 21.08 -1.96 13.96
CA THR A 94 20.97 -0.54 14.31
C THR A 94 22.13 0.30 13.79
N ASP A 95 23.34 -0.27 13.73
CA ASP A 95 24.55 0.40 13.25
C ASP A 95 24.57 0.64 11.72
N THR A 96 23.79 -0.11 10.96
CA THR A 96 23.78 -0.04 9.49
C THR A 96 22.44 0.41 8.90
N ARG A 97 21.33 0.21 9.61
CA ARG A 97 19.97 0.47 9.08
C ARG A 97 19.75 1.91 8.62
N MET A 98 20.33 2.88 9.31
CA MET A 98 20.16 4.30 8.99
C MET A 98 20.74 4.65 7.60
N GLN A 99 21.87 4.04 7.23
CA GLN A 99 22.44 4.20 5.88
C GLN A 99 21.57 3.54 4.82
N TRP A 100 21.10 2.30 5.07
CA TRP A 100 20.19 1.61 4.15
C TRP A 100 18.88 2.37 3.92
N ILE A 101 18.31 2.94 5.00
CA ILE A 101 17.09 3.75 4.90
C ILE A 101 17.34 4.97 4.03
N LYS A 102 18.45 5.68 4.25
CA LYS A 102 18.81 6.86 3.49
C LYS A 102 19.00 6.55 2.00
N ASP A 103 19.78 5.51 1.69
CA ASP A 103 20.07 5.12 0.31
C ASP A 103 18.79 4.68 -0.43
N TYR A 104 17.94 3.92 0.26
CA TYR A 104 16.66 3.48 -0.31
C TYR A 104 15.69 4.67 -0.49
N TYR A 105 15.60 5.57 0.50
CA TYR A 105 14.82 6.79 0.37
C TYR A 105 15.30 7.62 -0.84
N ASP A 106 16.59 7.80 -1.01
CA ASP A 106 17.15 8.53 -2.16
C ASP A 106 16.75 7.85 -3.48
N ALA A 107 16.87 6.53 -3.57
CA ALA A 107 16.52 5.79 -4.78
C ALA A 107 15.03 5.89 -5.16
N ILE A 108 14.11 5.77 -4.18
CA ILE A 108 12.68 5.86 -4.47
C ILE A 108 12.21 7.30 -4.71
N SER A 109 12.79 8.28 -4.01
CA SER A 109 12.39 9.68 -4.13
C SER A 109 12.98 10.38 -5.36
N ASN A 110 14.06 9.84 -5.94
CA ASN A 110 14.61 10.24 -7.23
C ASN A 110 14.05 9.45 -8.41
N PHE A 111 13.10 8.53 -8.17
CA PHE A 111 12.46 7.66 -9.18
C PHE A 111 13.40 6.63 -9.82
N ASP A 112 14.52 6.28 -9.20
CA ASP A 112 15.40 5.19 -9.65
C ASP A 112 14.71 3.83 -9.46
N ILE A 113 13.82 3.75 -8.44
CA ILE A 113 12.99 2.58 -8.12
C ILE A 113 11.53 2.99 -8.00
N SER A 114 10.62 2.24 -8.63
CA SER A 114 9.19 2.38 -8.44
C SER A 114 8.65 1.33 -7.47
N LEU A 115 7.67 1.71 -6.64
CA LEU A 115 7.07 0.83 -5.66
C LEU A 115 5.65 0.43 -6.05
N PRO A 116 5.22 -0.82 -5.75
CA PRO A 116 3.86 -1.25 -5.98
C PRO A 116 2.87 -0.51 -5.06
N THR A 117 1.65 -0.31 -5.56
CA THR A 117 0.58 0.40 -4.85
C THR A 117 0.38 -0.02 -3.40
N PRO A 118 0.34 -1.32 -3.03
CA PRO A 118 0.11 -1.69 -1.62
C PRO A 118 1.24 -1.27 -0.69
N ILE A 119 2.47 -1.24 -1.17
CA ILE A 119 3.63 -0.74 -0.40
C ILE A 119 3.49 0.77 -0.18
N MET A 120 3.21 1.53 -1.24
CA MET A 120 3.05 2.98 -1.16
C MET A 120 1.89 3.40 -0.27
N ALA A 121 0.76 2.69 -0.34
CA ALA A 121 -0.44 3.04 0.42
C ALA A 121 -0.45 2.50 1.85
N GLY A 122 0.22 1.36 2.13
CA GLY A 122 -0.04 0.56 3.31
C GLY A 122 1.12 0.39 4.29
N LEU A 123 2.39 0.40 3.84
CA LEU A 123 3.49 -0.17 4.65
C LEU A 123 3.66 0.46 6.05
N ARG A 124 3.47 1.77 6.18
CA ARG A 124 3.53 2.52 7.45
C ARG A 124 2.22 2.53 8.24
N THR A 125 1.17 1.89 7.69
CA THR A 125 -0.17 1.88 8.27
C THR A 125 -0.50 0.53 8.90
N PRO A 126 -1.61 0.39 9.65
CA PRO A 126 -2.07 -0.90 10.14
C PRO A 126 -2.44 -1.92 9.06
N GLN A 127 -2.57 -1.50 7.80
CA GLN A 127 -2.87 -2.40 6.69
C GLN A 127 -1.66 -3.30 6.39
N LYS A 128 -1.87 -4.64 6.39
CA LYS A 128 -0.80 -5.64 6.22
C LYS A 128 -0.96 -6.50 4.95
N GLN A 129 -1.84 -6.10 4.00
CA GLN A 129 -1.99 -6.78 2.71
C GLN A 129 -1.14 -6.04 1.66
N PHE A 130 -0.08 -6.70 1.16
CA PHE A 130 0.91 -6.09 0.27
C PHE A 130 0.94 -6.70 -1.14
N SER A 131 0.12 -7.74 -1.41
CA SER A 131 -0.02 -8.27 -2.77
C SER A 131 -0.82 -7.31 -3.64
N SER A 132 -0.22 -6.85 -4.74
CA SER A 132 -0.90 -5.96 -5.69
C SER A 132 -1.98 -6.69 -6.47
N CYS A 133 -1.71 -7.94 -6.87
CA CYS A 133 -2.60 -8.76 -7.68
C CYS A 133 -2.63 -10.19 -7.17
N VAL A 134 -3.80 -10.83 -7.30
CA VAL A 134 -4.04 -12.23 -6.92
C VAL A 134 -4.72 -12.92 -8.09
N LEU A 135 -4.32 -14.15 -8.37
CA LEU A 135 -4.96 -15.02 -9.36
C LEU A 135 -5.76 -16.10 -8.66
N ILE A 136 -7.00 -16.31 -9.08
CA ILE A 136 -7.88 -17.37 -8.58
C ILE A 136 -8.35 -18.21 -9.75
N GLU A 137 -8.24 -19.52 -9.65
CA GLU A 137 -8.79 -20.45 -10.62
C GLU A 137 -10.09 -21.07 -10.09
N SER A 138 -11.17 -20.92 -10.85
CA SER A 138 -12.47 -21.50 -10.52
C SER A 138 -12.58 -22.90 -11.10
N GLY A 139 -12.94 -23.88 -10.25
CA GLY A 139 -13.28 -25.24 -10.72
C GLY A 139 -14.72 -25.32 -11.24
N ASP A 140 -15.06 -26.47 -11.83
CA ASP A 140 -16.34 -26.74 -12.49
C ASP A 140 -17.41 -27.30 -11.52
N SER A 141 -17.61 -26.63 -10.38
CA SER A 141 -18.69 -26.93 -9.45
C SER A 141 -19.29 -25.66 -8.88
N LEU A 142 -20.54 -25.70 -8.46
CA LEU A 142 -21.21 -24.58 -7.82
C LEU A 142 -20.47 -24.12 -6.55
N ASP A 143 -19.95 -25.07 -5.78
CA ASP A 143 -19.16 -24.75 -4.58
C ASP A 143 -17.87 -24.00 -4.92
N SER A 144 -17.17 -24.43 -5.99
CA SER A 144 -15.95 -23.74 -6.44
C SER A 144 -16.25 -22.36 -6.99
N ILE A 145 -17.31 -22.19 -7.76
CA ILE A 145 -17.75 -20.89 -8.30
C ILE A 145 -18.13 -19.95 -7.15
N ASN A 146 -18.86 -20.44 -6.17
CA ASN A 146 -19.26 -19.67 -4.99
C ASN A 146 -18.03 -19.28 -4.13
N ALA A 147 -17.11 -20.21 -3.90
CA ALA A 147 -15.86 -19.94 -3.19
C ALA A 147 -15.01 -18.89 -3.90
N THR A 148 -14.95 -18.95 -5.24
CA THR A 148 -14.29 -17.93 -6.07
C THR A 148 -14.92 -16.56 -5.87
N SER A 149 -16.25 -16.44 -5.93
CA SER A 149 -16.97 -15.20 -5.68
C SER A 149 -16.69 -14.63 -4.29
N SER A 150 -16.72 -15.46 -3.26
CA SER A 150 -16.40 -15.07 -1.88
C SER A 150 -14.97 -14.58 -1.73
N SER A 151 -14.02 -15.23 -2.40
CA SER A 151 -12.61 -14.84 -2.40
C SER A 151 -12.40 -13.49 -3.08
N ILE A 152 -13.07 -13.24 -4.21
CA ILE A 152 -13.02 -11.94 -4.91
C ILE A 152 -13.41 -10.81 -3.96
N VAL A 153 -14.54 -10.94 -3.28
CA VAL A 153 -15.03 -9.93 -2.33
C VAL A 153 -13.98 -9.64 -1.26
N LYS A 154 -13.38 -10.67 -0.67
CA LYS A 154 -12.37 -10.53 0.39
C LYS A 154 -11.10 -9.83 -0.10
N TYR A 155 -10.55 -10.23 -1.24
CA TYR A 155 -9.32 -9.62 -1.77
C TYR A 155 -9.54 -8.19 -2.25
N VAL A 156 -10.66 -7.92 -2.93
CA VAL A 156 -10.97 -6.55 -3.40
C VAL A 156 -11.20 -5.60 -2.23
N SER A 157 -11.84 -6.07 -1.14
CA SER A 157 -11.99 -5.26 0.07
C SER A 157 -10.66 -4.86 0.70
N GLN A 158 -9.60 -5.65 0.46
CA GLN A 158 -8.23 -5.36 0.89
C GLN A 158 -7.39 -4.62 -0.18
N LYS A 159 -8.04 -4.06 -1.20
CA LYS A 159 -7.42 -3.29 -2.29
C LYS A 159 -6.51 -4.09 -3.23
N ALA A 160 -6.68 -5.40 -3.32
CA ALA A 160 -5.99 -6.23 -4.32
C ALA A 160 -6.76 -6.24 -5.65
N GLY A 161 -6.01 -6.25 -6.76
CA GLY A 161 -6.55 -6.61 -8.07
C GLY A 161 -6.69 -8.14 -8.18
N ILE A 162 -7.70 -8.62 -8.91
CA ILE A 162 -7.94 -10.06 -9.10
C ILE A 162 -8.09 -10.40 -10.57
N GLY A 163 -7.34 -11.45 -10.99
CA GLY A 163 -7.57 -12.19 -12.20
C GLY A 163 -8.29 -13.51 -11.90
N ILE A 164 -9.28 -13.87 -12.73
CA ILE A 164 -10.05 -15.10 -12.57
C ILE A 164 -9.81 -16.01 -13.75
N GLY A 165 -9.32 -17.22 -13.47
CA GLY A 165 -9.24 -18.32 -14.44
C GLY A 165 -10.56 -19.11 -14.45
N ALA A 166 -11.34 -18.99 -15.53
CA ALA A 166 -12.60 -19.72 -15.72
C ALA A 166 -12.46 -20.89 -16.69
N GLY A 167 -11.24 -21.22 -17.13
CA GLY A 167 -10.96 -22.23 -18.16
C GLY A 167 -11.32 -23.66 -17.78
N ARG A 168 -11.55 -23.94 -16.48
CA ARG A 168 -12.00 -25.26 -16.00
C ARG A 168 -13.52 -25.42 -15.96
N ILE A 169 -14.28 -24.33 -16.10
CA ILE A 169 -15.73 -24.41 -16.12
C ILE A 169 -16.15 -25.02 -17.46
N ARG A 170 -17.07 -25.98 -17.42
CA ARG A 170 -17.57 -26.71 -18.60
C ARG A 170 -18.15 -25.75 -19.64
N ALA A 171 -18.02 -26.14 -20.90
CA ALA A 171 -18.54 -25.35 -22.02
C ALA A 171 -20.07 -25.33 -22.04
N LEU A 172 -20.62 -24.28 -22.67
CA LEU A 172 -22.04 -24.22 -23.02
C LEU A 172 -22.46 -25.49 -23.78
N GLY A 173 -23.63 -26.04 -23.48
CA GLY A 173 -24.13 -27.26 -24.08
C GLY A 173 -23.55 -28.56 -23.47
N SER A 174 -22.64 -28.50 -22.47
CA SER A 174 -22.19 -29.68 -21.77
C SER A 174 -23.31 -30.30 -20.94
N PRO A 175 -23.40 -31.67 -20.85
CA PRO A 175 -24.43 -32.31 -20.07
C PRO A 175 -24.23 -32.05 -18.58
N ILE A 176 -25.34 -31.79 -17.87
CA ILE A 176 -25.42 -31.65 -16.40
C ILE A 176 -26.51 -32.57 -15.84
N ARG A 177 -26.58 -32.74 -14.54
CA ARG A 177 -27.57 -33.61 -13.86
C ARG A 177 -27.62 -35.02 -14.44
N ASN A 178 -26.46 -35.64 -14.61
CA ASN A 178 -26.33 -36.96 -15.18
C ASN A 178 -26.91 -37.12 -16.61
N GLY A 179 -26.94 -36.03 -17.38
CA GLY A 179 -27.45 -35.99 -18.74
C GLY A 179 -28.89 -35.53 -18.88
N ASP A 180 -29.60 -35.23 -17.80
CA ASP A 180 -31.02 -34.77 -17.84
C ASP A 180 -31.17 -33.31 -18.30
N ALA A 181 -30.08 -32.55 -18.34
CA ALA A 181 -30.07 -31.17 -18.73
C ALA A 181 -28.74 -30.75 -19.36
N TYR A 182 -28.72 -29.60 -19.97
CA TYR A 182 -27.52 -29.02 -20.58
C TYR A 182 -27.19 -27.67 -19.95
N HIS A 183 -25.89 -27.40 -19.85
CA HIS A 183 -25.39 -26.13 -19.37
C HIS A 183 -25.76 -24.99 -20.31
N THR A 184 -26.41 -23.95 -19.81
CA THR A 184 -26.98 -22.85 -20.61
C THR A 184 -26.21 -21.53 -20.51
N GLY A 185 -25.15 -21.48 -19.70
CA GLY A 185 -24.34 -20.29 -19.43
C GLY A 185 -24.44 -19.81 -18.00
#